data_0eebf85d924ea460d65a015b432415b3
#
_entry.id   0eebf85d924ea460d65a015b432415b3
#
_cell.length_a   1.000
_cell.length_b   1.000
_cell.length_c   1.000
_cell.angle_alpha   90.00
_cell.angle_beta   90.00
_cell.angle_gamma   90.00
#
_symmetry.space_group_name_H-M   'P 1'
#
loop_
_entity.id
_entity.type
_entity.pdbx_description
1 polymer ?
#
loop_
_entity_poly.entity_id
_entity_poly.type
_entity_poly.pdbx_seq_one_letter_code
_entity_poly.pdbx_strand_id
1 'polypeptide(L)'
;SIKNVKDTQVGDTVTDAANPAAEALPGYRPAQSMVYCGIYTEDGSKYPDLRDALEKLQLNDASLTFEPESSVALGFGFRCGFLGMLHMEIIQERLEREFNLDLVTTLPSVIYHVYKSDGTMVKVDNPHNYPDPGTIEHAEEPYVKVSIISPQDYVGNIMPMCQERRGEFKDMQYLDTHLVELHYQMPLNEIIYDFFDTLKANTKGYASLDYELSGYRTSDLVKVDLLLNGDGVDALSFIAHRDKAYPRARRLCEKLKENIPRQLFEVPIQAAIGGRIIARETVKAMRKDVLAKCYGGDITRKKKLLEKQKEGKKKMRNLGTVQVPTEAFMAVLKLDSD
;
A
#
# COMPACT_ATOMS: atom_id res chain seq x y z
N SER A 1 26.32 -22.90 -22.14
CA SER A 1 26.04 -21.66 -21.34
C SER A 1 24.83 -20.93 -21.91
N ILE A 2 23.97 -20.49 -21.08
CA ILE A 2 22.79 -19.68 -21.45
C ILE A 2 23.32 -18.29 -21.85
N LYS A 3 22.94 -17.82 -23.03
CA LYS A 3 23.45 -16.54 -23.57
C LYS A 3 22.70 -15.35 -22.99
N ASN A 4 21.43 -15.52 -22.69
CA ASN A 4 20.58 -14.47 -22.14
C ASN A 4 19.82 -15.06 -20.95
N VAL A 5 20.00 -14.47 -19.75
CA VAL A 5 19.36 -14.93 -18.52
C VAL A 5 17.84 -14.79 -18.59
N LYS A 6 17.34 -13.80 -19.34
CA LYS A 6 15.90 -13.55 -19.51
C LYS A 6 15.16 -14.67 -20.25
N ASP A 7 15.91 -15.55 -20.98
CA ASP A 7 15.34 -16.68 -21.74
C ASP A 7 15.06 -17.91 -20.85
N THR A 8 15.40 -17.86 -19.56
CA THR A 8 15.23 -18.99 -18.63
C THR A 8 14.63 -18.53 -17.33
N GLN A 9 13.76 -19.35 -16.78
CA GLN A 9 13.13 -19.14 -15.47
C GLN A 9 13.51 -20.28 -14.51
N VAL A 10 13.52 -19.98 -13.22
CA VAL A 10 13.69 -21.00 -12.17
C VAL A 10 12.52 -21.98 -12.27
N GLY A 11 12.82 -23.28 -12.39
CA GLY A 11 11.83 -24.33 -12.59
C GLY A 11 11.69 -24.82 -14.03
N ASP A 12 12.38 -24.21 -14.99
CA ASP A 12 12.41 -24.68 -16.35
C ASP A 12 13.05 -26.06 -16.45
N THR A 13 12.48 -26.93 -17.28
CA THR A 13 13.05 -28.24 -17.58
C THR A 13 14.13 -28.10 -18.64
N VAL A 14 15.36 -28.44 -18.30
CA VAL A 14 16.49 -28.51 -19.25
C VAL A 14 16.53 -29.89 -19.88
N THR A 15 16.54 -29.93 -21.21
CA THR A 15 16.54 -31.19 -21.98
C THR A 15 17.54 -31.13 -23.11
N ASP A 16 17.88 -32.30 -23.67
CA ASP A 16 18.76 -32.38 -24.83
C ASP A 16 18.02 -31.96 -26.10
N ALA A 17 18.60 -31.05 -26.88
CA ALA A 17 18.03 -30.58 -28.13
C ALA A 17 17.90 -31.71 -29.20
N ALA A 18 18.75 -32.73 -29.17
CA ALA A 18 18.67 -33.86 -30.07
C ALA A 18 17.59 -34.88 -29.69
N ASN A 19 17.21 -34.91 -28.38
CA ASN A 19 16.17 -35.80 -27.88
C ASN A 19 15.37 -35.06 -26.78
N PRO A 20 14.53 -34.07 -27.16
CA PRO A 20 13.83 -33.26 -26.22
C PRO A 20 12.79 -34.07 -25.42
N ALA A 21 12.66 -33.77 -24.14
CA ALA A 21 11.58 -34.33 -23.31
C ALA A 21 10.21 -33.89 -23.87
N ALA A 22 9.26 -34.83 -23.92
CA ALA A 22 7.92 -34.56 -24.44
C ALA A 22 7.12 -33.61 -23.54
N GLU A 23 7.39 -33.63 -22.22
CA GLU A 23 6.71 -32.83 -21.22
C GLU A 23 7.71 -32.26 -20.19
N ALA A 24 7.38 -31.13 -19.60
CA ALA A 24 8.15 -30.56 -18.50
C ALA A 24 8.06 -31.47 -17.25
N LEU A 25 9.12 -31.48 -16.43
CA LEU A 25 9.12 -32.24 -15.18
C LEU A 25 8.01 -31.68 -14.25
N PRO A 26 7.14 -32.56 -13.71
CA PRO A 26 6.05 -32.13 -12.84
C PRO A 26 6.56 -31.68 -11.47
N GLY A 27 5.75 -30.87 -10.78
CA GLY A 27 5.94 -30.52 -9.35
C GLY A 27 6.53 -29.13 -9.11
N TYR A 28 7.04 -28.46 -10.12
CA TYR A 28 7.47 -27.07 -9.98
C TYR A 28 6.32 -26.10 -10.32
N ARG A 29 6.04 -25.19 -9.41
CA ARG A 29 5.08 -24.09 -9.65
C ARG A 29 5.84 -22.77 -9.61
N PRO A 30 5.73 -21.93 -10.65
CA PRO A 30 6.34 -20.61 -10.61
C PRO A 30 5.76 -19.81 -9.43
N ALA A 31 6.63 -19.08 -8.75
CA ALA A 31 6.22 -18.18 -7.68
C ALA A 31 5.32 -17.08 -8.26
N GLN A 32 4.19 -16.85 -7.64
CA GLN A 32 3.24 -15.79 -8.02
C GLN A 32 3.36 -14.62 -7.06
N SER A 33 3.51 -13.42 -7.61
CA SER A 33 3.46 -12.21 -6.82
C SER A 33 2.06 -12.02 -6.22
N MET A 34 1.99 -11.75 -4.94
CA MET A 34 0.75 -11.53 -4.18
C MET A 34 0.57 -10.09 -3.77
N VAL A 35 1.69 -9.36 -3.59
CA VAL A 35 1.72 -7.97 -3.15
C VAL A 35 2.39 -7.12 -4.22
N TYR A 36 1.82 -5.97 -4.51
CA TYR A 36 2.31 -5.05 -5.51
C TYR A 36 2.46 -3.65 -4.92
N CYS A 37 3.59 -2.99 -5.21
CA CYS A 37 3.74 -1.57 -4.92
C CYS A 37 4.56 -0.87 -6.01
N GLY A 38 4.39 0.44 -6.13
CA GLY A 38 5.26 1.29 -6.95
C GLY A 38 6.52 1.64 -6.15
N ILE A 39 7.69 1.49 -6.78
CA ILE A 39 8.98 1.94 -6.24
C ILE A 39 9.51 3.08 -7.11
N TYR A 40 9.84 4.19 -6.46
CA TYR A 40 10.33 5.41 -7.09
C TYR A 40 11.61 5.85 -6.40
N THR A 41 12.45 6.59 -7.09
CA THR A 41 13.60 7.26 -6.48
C THR A 41 13.21 8.67 -6.06
N GLU A 42 13.71 9.13 -4.91
CA GLU A 42 13.49 10.50 -4.44
C GLU A 42 14.03 11.52 -5.45
N ASP A 43 15.20 11.24 -6.03
CA ASP A 43 15.77 11.97 -7.16
C ASP A 43 15.43 11.24 -8.49
N GLY A 44 14.53 11.82 -9.27
CA GLY A 44 14.10 11.25 -10.56
C GLY A 44 15.24 11.03 -11.57
N SER A 45 16.42 11.66 -11.41
CA SER A 45 17.59 11.41 -12.24
C SER A 45 18.18 9.99 -12.03
N LYS A 46 17.91 9.37 -10.89
CA LYS A 46 18.35 8.01 -10.53
C LYS A 46 17.41 6.89 -11.06
N TYR A 47 16.40 7.21 -11.86
CA TYR A 47 15.53 6.19 -12.47
C TYR A 47 16.29 5.09 -13.25
N PRO A 48 17.33 5.43 -14.08
CA PRO A 48 18.13 4.38 -14.74
C PRO A 48 18.87 3.48 -13.76
N ASP A 49 19.38 4.04 -12.65
CA ASP A 49 20.09 3.28 -11.61
C ASP A 49 19.14 2.31 -10.90
N LEU A 50 17.90 2.74 -10.63
CA LEU A 50 16.86 1.88 -10.05
C LEU A 50 16.54 0.72 -10.98
N ARG A 51 16.40 0.96 -12.29
CA ARG A 51 16.16 -0.11 -13.28
C ARG A 51 17.29 -1.13 -13.26
N ASP A 52 18.55 -0.67 -13.33
CA ASP A 52 19.71 -1.54 -13.35
C ASP A 52 19.85 -2.35 -12.05
N ALA A 53 19.48 -1.75 -10.92
CA ALA A 53 19.45 -2.42 -9.61
C ALA A 53 18.39 -3.52 -9.58
N LEU A 54 17.16 -3.24 -10.03
CA LEU A 54 16.07 -4.22 -10.10
C LEU A 54 16.41 -5.38 -11.03
N GLU A 55 17.00 -5.10 -12.21
CA GLU A 55 17.47 -6.14 -13.13
C GLU A 55 18.53 -7.05 -12.48
N LYS A 56 19.47 -6.48 -11.71
CA LYS A 56 20.48 -7.26 -10.98
C LYS A 56 19.87 -8.10 -9.86
N LEU A 57 18.91 -7.55 -9.10
CA LEU A 57 18.22 -8.29 -8.05
C LEU A 57 17.42 -9.46 -8.63
N GLN A 58 16.75 -9.28 -9.76
CA GLN A 58 15.96 -10.31 -10.43
C GLN A 58 16.81 -11.51 -10.87
N LEU A 59 18.12 -11.33 -11.12
CA LEU A 59 19.04 -12.44 -11.43
C LEU A 59 19.19 -13.43 -10.26
N ASN A 60 19.05 -12.94 -9.03
CA ASN A 60 19.16 -13.74 -7.81
C ASN A 60 17.80 -14.09 -7.22
N ASP A 61 16.76 -13.38 -7.61
CA ASP A 61 15.40 -13.53 -7.09
C ASP A 61 14.40 -13.57 -8.25
N ALA A 62 14.13 -14.78 -8.73
CA ALA A 62 13.20 -15.01 -9.83
C ALA A 62 11.73 -14.70 -9.48
N SER A 63 11.40 -14.48 -8.22
CA SER A 63 10.07 -14.12 -7.76
C SER A 63 9.77 -12.62 -7.86
N LEU A 64 10.81 -11.78 -7.96
CA LEU A 64 10.68 -10.35 -8.18
C LEU A 64 10.23 -10.08 -9.61
N THR A 65 9.07 -9.44 -9.76
CA THR A 65 8.59 -8.93 -11.05
C THR A 65 8.55 -7.41 -11.01
N PHE A 66 8.85 -6.75 -12.12
CA PHE A 66 8.73 -5.30 -12.20
C PHE A 66 8.42 -4.83 -13.62
N GLU A 67 7.64 -3.75 -13.71
CA GLU A 67 7.23 -3.09 -14.94
C GLU A 67 7.37 -1.56 -14.79
N PRO A 68 7.72 -0.82 -15.85
CA PRO A 68 7.77 0.62 -15.80
C PRO A 68 6.43 1.22 -15.40
N GLU A 69 6.44 2.18 -14.48
CA GLU A 69 5.27 2.90 -14.02
C GLU A 69 5.57 4.41 -13.94
N SER A 70 4.54 5.23 -14.03
CA SER A 70 4.64 6.66 -13.81
C SER A 70 3.55 7.14 -12.86
N SER A 71 3.91 8.05 -11.96
CA SER A 71 3.02 8.73 -11.05
C SER A 71 3.09 10.24 -11.29
N VAL A 72 1.96 10.91 -11.24
CA VAL A 72 1.91 12.38 -11.35
C VAL A 72 2.66 13.03 -10.19
N ALA A 73 2.62 12.41 -9.01
CA ALA A 73 3.25 12.94 -7.80
C ALA A 73 4.75 12.58 -7.69
N LEU A 74 5.15 11.36 -8.15
CA LEU A 74 6.48 10.79 -7.91
C LEU A 74 7.36 10.67 -9.17
N GLY A 75 6.79 10.93 -10.36
CA GLY A 75 7.50 10.81 -11.62
C GLY A 75 7.61 9.37 -12.13
N PHE A 76 8.77 9.01 -12.69
CA PHE A 76 9.00 7.68 -13.24
C PHE A 76 9.51 6.70 -12.16
N GLY A 77 9.00 5.48 -12.19
CA GLY A 77 9.36 4.40 -11.28
C GLY A 77 9.02 3.06 -11.86
N PHE A 78 8.88 2.06 -10.98
CA PHE A 78 8.52 0.70 -11.37
C PHE A 78 7.42 0.15 -10.47
N ARG A 79 6.42 -0.48 -11.08
CA ARG A 79 5.46 -1.34 -10.40
C ARG A 79 6.12 -2.69 -10.15
N CYS A 80 6.34 -3.02 -8.88
CA CYS A 80 7.00 -4.25 -8.48
C CYS A 80 6.02 -5.22 -7.84
N GLY A 81 6.18 -6.51 -8.13
CA GLY A 81 5.42 -7.59 -7.54
C GLY A 81 6.29 -8.45 -6.63
N PHE A 82 5.76 -8.80 -5.46
CA PHE A 82 6.44 -9.49 -4.38
C PHE A 82 5.63 -10.69 -3.89
N LEU A 83 6.29 -11.68 -3.29
CA LEU A 83 5.62 -12.83 -2.66
C LEU A 83 4.79 -12.44 -1.44
N GLY A 84 5.17 -11.37 -0.75
CA GLY A 84 4.53 -10.85 0.45
C GLY A 84 5.26 -9.63 0.99
N MET A 85 4.82 -9.10 2.14
CA MET A 85 5.39 -7.89 2.74
C MET A 85 6.87 -8.06 3.11
N LEU A 86 7.26 -9.16 3.74
CA LEU A 86 8.65 -9.42 4.10
C LEU A 86 9.57 -9.43 2.87
N HIS A 87 9.11 -10.02 1.76
CA HIS A 87 9.87 -9.99 0.50
C HIS A 87 10.03 -8.55 -0.01
N MET A 88 8.98 -7.75 0.05
CA MET A 88 9.03 -6.33 -0.33
C MET A 88 10.04 -5.55 0.52
N GLU A 89 10.02 -5.72 1.83
CA GLU A 89 10.94 -5.06 2.76
C GLU A 89 12.40 -5.45 2.50
N ILE A 90 12.67 -6.74 2.25
CA ILE A 90 14.01 -7.23 1.93
C ILE A 90 14.52 -6.61 0.62
N ILE A 91 13.68 -6.57 -0.42
CA ILE A 91 14.07 -5.97 -1.71
C ILE A 91 14.31 -4.47 -1.56
N GLN A 92 13.45 -3.76 -0.83
CA GLN A 92 13.62 -2.34 -0.53
C GLN A 92 14.95 -2.09 0.21
N GLU A 93 15.20 -2.82 1.29
CA GLU A 93 16.43 -2.69 2.08
C GLU A 93 17.69 -2.98 1.24
N ARG A 94 17.62 -3.97 0.35
CA ARG A 94 18.72 -4.27 -0.57
C ARG A 94 18.95 -3.15 -1.59
N LEU A 95 17.89 -2.57 -2.17
CA LEU A 95 18.01 -1.42 -3.07
C LEU A 95 18.65 -0.22 -2.37
N GLU A 96 18.26 0.05 -1.14
CA GLU A 96 18.82 1.15 -0.34
C GLU A 96 20.28 0.90 0.04
N ARG A 97 20.63 -0.30 0.55
CA ARG A 97 21.96 -0.60 1.09
C ARG A 97 22.98 -1.02 0.05
N GLU A 98 22.61 -1.89 -0.91
CA GLU A 98 23.54 -2.42 -1.90
C GLU A 98 23.75 -1.44 -3.08
N PHE A 99 22.69 -0.67 -3.43
CA PHE A 99 22.72 0.23 -4.60
C PHE A 99 22.68 1.70 -4.22
N ASN A 100 22.62 2.04 -2.93
CA ASN A 100 22.61 3.41 -2.40
C ASN A 100 21.54 4.29 -3.05
N LEU A 101 20.32 3.75 -3.12
CA LEU A 101 19.15 4.44 -3.66
C LEU A 101 18.25 4.93 -2.52
N ASP A 102 17.86 6.19 -2.57
CA ASP A 102 16.83 6.74 -1.69
C ASP A 102 15.47 6.48 -2.36
N LEU A 103 14.63 5.67 -1.72
CA LEU A 103 13.41 5.16 -2.32
C LEU A 103 12.14 5.75 -1.70
N VAL A 104 11.14 5.93 -2.54
CA VAL A 104 9.75 6.20 -2.16
C VAL A 104 8.88 5.08 -2.68
N THR A 105 8.12 4.44 -1.79
CA THR A 105 7.19 3.37 -2.15
C THR A 105 5.75 3.84 -2.04
N THR A 106 4.88 3.31 -2.91
CA THR A 106 3.43 3.50 -2.77
C THR A 106 2.84 2.53 -1.77
N LEU A 107 1.58 2.73 -1.39
CA LEU A 107 0.87 1.76 -0.56
C LEU A 107 0.84 0.39 -1.24
N PRO A 108 1.18 -0.70 -0.51
CA PRO A 108 1.04 -2.05 -1.04
C PRO A 108 -0.41 -2.35 -1.44
N SER A 109 -0.59 -3.11 -2.49
CA SER A 109 -1.88 -3.48 -3.04
C SER A 109 -1.86 -4.94 -3.50
N VAL A 110 -3.04 -5.51 -3.67
CA VAL A 110 -3.24 -6.83 -4.30
C VAL A 110 -3.82 -6.63 -5.70
N ILE A 111 -3.86 -7.67 -6.52
CA ILE A 111 -4.57 -7.62 -7.80
C ILE A 111 -6.06 -7.82 -7.54
N TYR A 112 -6.88 -6.90 -8.02
CA TYR A 112 -8.33 -7.01 -8.05
C TYR A 112 -8.80 -7.35 -9.47
N HIS A 113 -9.87 -8.12 -9.59
CA HIS A 113 -10.57 -8.35 -10.85
C HIS A 113 -11.82 -7.46 -10.87
N VAL A 114 -11.88 -6.53 -11.79
CA VAL A 114 -13.01 -5.62 -11.94
C VAL A 114 -13.73 -5.94 -13.24
N TYR A 115 -14.99 -6.32 -13.11
CA TYR A 115 -15.86 -6.64 -14.23
C TYR A 115 -16.70 -5.42 -14.57
N LYS A 116 -16.63 -5.01 -15.83
CA LYS A 116 -17.40 -3.89 -16.33
C LYS A 116 -18.74 -4.33 -16.92
N SER A 117 -19.68 -3.42 -16.97
CA SER A 117 -21.02 -3.64 -17.56
C SER A 117 -20.99 -4.04 -19.03
N ASP A 118 -19.88 -3.82 -19.74
CA ASP A 118 -19.67 -4.26 -21.12
C ASP A 118 -19.17 -5.71 -21.23
N GLY A 119 -19.03 -6.43 -20.10
CA GLY A 119 -18.53 -7.79 -20.01
C GLY A 119 -17.01 -7.93 -20.02
N THR A 120 -16.25 -6.82 -20.04
CA THR A 120 -14.78 -6.87 -19.97
C THR A 120 -14.30 -7.00 -18.52
N MET A 121 -13.29 -7.85 -18.29
CA MET A 121 -12.59 -7.98 -17.00
C MET A 121 -11.26 -7.25 -17.08
N VAL A 122 -11.02 -6.37 -16.11
CA VAL A 122 -9.76 -5.62 -15.94
C VAL A 122 -9.07 -6.08 -14.66
N LYS A 123 -7.79 -6.44 -14.76
CA LYS A 123 -6.94 -6.68 -13.60
C LYS A 123 -6.41 -5.34 -13.11
N VAL A 124 -6.67 -5.04 -11.86
CA VAL A 124 -6.28 -3.77 -11.23
C VAL A 124 -5.32 -4.07 -10.09
N ASP A 125 -4.06 -3.78 -10.29
CA ASP A 125 -2.98 -3.85 -9.31
C ASP A 125 -2.63 -2.44 -8.75
N ASN A 126 -2.94 -1.40 -9.53
CA ASN A 126 -2.74 0.00 -9.16
C ASN A 126 -4.09 0.70 -9.02
N PRO A 127 -4.37 1.39 -7.89
CA PRO A 127 -5.61 2.16 -7.70
C PRO A 127 -5.87 3.20 -8.78
N HIS A 128 -4.83 3.73 -9.44
CA HIS A 128 -4.99 4.67 -10.55
C HIS A 128 -5.78 4.07 -11.72
N ASN A 129 -5.61 2.77 -11.98
CA ASN A 129 -6.26 2.04 -13.06
C ASN A 129 -7.67 1.53 -12.69
N TYR A 130 -8.20 1.88 -11.50
CA TYR A 130 -9.53 1.48 -11.09
C TYR A 130 -10.59 2.14 -11.98
N PRO A 131 -11.48 1.37 -12.64
CA PRO A 131 -12.48 1.91 -13.54
C PRO A 131 -13.46 2.88 -12.85
N ASP A 132 -14.12 3.71 -13.64
CA ASP A 132 -15.20 4.57 -13.15
C ASP A 132 -16.29 3.72 -12.48
N PRO A 133 -16.70 4.05 -11.25
CA PRO A 133 -17.73 3.28 -10.51
C PRO A 133 -19.03 3.06 -11.29
N GLY A 134 -19.41 4.01 -12.17
CA GLY A 134 -20.60 3.89 -13.03
C GLY A 134 -20.50 2.80 -14.12
N THR A 135 -19.29 2.31 -14.42
CA THR A 135 -19.04 1.27 -15.42
C THR A 135 -18.80 -0.10 -14.83
N ILE A 136 -18.75 -0.21 -13.50
CA ILE A 136 -18.45 -1.46 -12.79
C ILE A 136 -19.74 -2.24 -12.55
N GLU A 137 -19.78 -3.49 -13.00
CA GLU A 137 -20.84 -4.45 -12.65
C GLU A 137 -20.57 -5.06 -11.27
N HIS A 138 -19.39 -5.63 -11.08
CA HIS A 138 -18.92 -6.15 -9.79
C HIS A 138 -17.39 -6.17 -9.75
N ALA A 139 -16.83 -6.30 -8.55
CA ALA A 139 -15.40 -6.46 -8.34
C ALA A 139 -15.11 -7.65 -7.46
N GLU A 140 -13.98 -8.30 -7.69
CA GLU A 140 -13.51 -9.45 -6.94
C GLU A 140 -12.15 -9.15 -6.31
N GLU A 141 -11.96 -9.64 -5.08
CA GLU A 141 -10.68 -9.60 -4.38
C GLU A 141 -10.10 -10.99 -4.18
N PRO A 142 -8.76 -11.13 -4.11
CA PRO A 142 -8.12 -12.41 -3.85
C PRO A 142 -8.36 -12.84 -2.40
N TYR A 143 -8.74 -14.11 -2.23
CA TYR A 143 -8.89 -14.78 -0.96
C TYR A 143 -7.77 -15.79 -0.76
N VAL A 144 -7.40 -15.99 0.50
CA VAL A 144 -6.40 -16.97 0.91
C VAL A 144 -6.99 -17.91 1.97
N LYS A 145 -6.52 -19.15 1.94
CA LYS A 145 -6.65 -20.08 3.06
C LYS A 145 -5.52 -19.79 4.01
N VAL A 146 -5.85 -19.57 5.26
CA VAL A 146 -4.93 -19.19 6.33
C VAL A 146 -4.89 -20.32 7.34
N SER A 147 -3.69 -20.75 7.71
CA SER A 147 -3.42 -21.67 8.80
C SER A 147 -2.63 -20.92 9.89
N ILE A 148 -3.16 -20.91 11.11
CA ILE A 148 -2.52 -20.29 12.28
C ILE A 148 -2.27 -21.37 13.30
N ILE A 149 -1.00 -21.67 13.60
CA ILE A 149 -0.62 -22.58 14.66
C ILE A 149 -0.25 -21.75 15.89
N SER A 150 -0.89 -22.05 17.02
CA SER A 150 -0.70 -21.30 18.26
C SER A 150 -0.98 -22.17 19.50
N PRO A 151 -0.39 -21.84 20.67
CA PRO A 151 -0.86 -22.40 21.93
C PRO A 151 -2.35 -22.08 22.15
N GLN A 152 -3.08 -23.05 22.73
CA GLN A 152 -4.52 -22.96 22.96
C GLN A 152 -4.93 -21.71 23.76
N ASP A 153 -4.09 -21.25 24.68
CA ASP A 153 -4.35 -20.09 25.52
C ASP A 153 -4.59 -18.78 24.73
N TYR A 154 -4.09 -18.70 23.50
CA TYR A 154 -4.22 -17.49 22.66
C TYR A 154 -5.38 -17.55 21.67
N VAL A 155 -6.10 -18.65 21.57
CA VAL A 155 -7.25 -18.81 20.65
C VAL A 155 -8.27 -17.68 20.85
N GLY A 156 -8.55 -17.33 22.12
CA GLY A 156 -9.47 -16.25 22.47
C GLY A 156 -9.05 -14.85 21.96
N ASN A 157 -7.76 -14.63 21.70
CA ASN A 157 -7.23 -13.38 21.15
C ASN A 157 -7.21 -13.43 19.60
N ILE A 158 -6.90 -14.60 19.04
CA ILE A 158 -6.76 -14.80 17.60
C ILE A 158 -8.12 -14.72 16.88
N MET A 159 -9.15 -15.37 17.43
CA MET A 159 -10.46 -15.44 16.77
C MET A 159 -11.11 -14.06 16.51
N PRO A 160 -11.20 -13.16 17.51
CA PRO A 160 -11.72 -11.81 17.29
C PRO A 160 -10.89 -11.02 16.27
N MET A 161 -9.55 -11.11 16.33
CA MET A 161 -8.64 -10.46 15.38
C MET A 161 -8.90 -10.91 13.93
N CYS A 162 -9.06 -12.21 13.70
CA CYS A 162 -9.40 -12.74 12.37
C CYS A 162 -10.79 -12.27 11.92
N GLN A 163 -11.77 -12.24 12.83
CA GLN A 163 -13.12 -11.79 12.53
C GLN A 163 -13.17 -10.30 12.17
N GLU A 164 -12.43 -9.45 12.88
CA GLU A 164 -12.29 -8.03 12.54
C GLU A 164 -11.70 -7.83 11.14
N ARG A 165 -10.88 -8.76 10.67
CA ARG A 165 -10.26 -8.79 9.34
C ARG A 165 -11.07 -9.57 8.30
N ARG A 166 -12.37 -9.67 8.48
CA ARG A 166 -13.31 -10.37 7.58
C ARG A 166 -12.97 -11.86 7.38
N GLY A 167 -12.28 -12.45 8.36
CA GLY A 167 -11.90 -13.85 8.34
C GLY A 167 -13.10 -14.76 8.61
N GLU A 168 -13.31 -15.72 7.73
CA GLU A 168 -14.29 -16.80 7.87
C GLU A 168 -13.63 -17.99 8.54
N PHE A 169 -13.99 -18.29 9.78
CA PHE A 169 -13.54 -19.49 10.47
C PHE A 169 -14.03 -20.75 9.75
N LYS A 170 -13.14 -21.70 9.52
CA LYS A 170 -13.47 -22.99 8.89
C LYS A 170 -13.45 -24.12 9.89
N ASP A 171 -12.32 -24.38 10.49
CA ASP A 171 -12.16 -25.41 11.52
C ASP A 171 -10.97 -25.10 12.44
N MET A 172 -10.86 -25.90 13.50
CA MET A 172 -9.74 -25.89 14.43
C MET A 172 -9.36 -27.34 14.74
N GLN A 173 -8.07 -27.63 14.63
CA GLN A 173 -7.51 -28.94 14.91
C GLN A 173 -6.54 -28.87 16.07
N TYR A 174 -6.55 -29.85 16.97
CA TYR A 174 -5.57 -30.01 18.03
C TYR A 174 -4.40 -30.81 17.47
N LEU A 175 -3.23 -30.18 17.40
CA LEU A 175 -1.99 -30.85 16.99
C LEU A 175 -1.41 -31.67 18.15
N ASP A 176 -1.53 -31.12 19.38
CA ASP A 176 -1.21 -31.82 20.64
C ASP A 176 -2.09 -31.27 21.78
N THR A 177 -1.71 -31.56 23.05
CA THR A 177 -2.45 -31.11 24.24
C THR A 177 -2.41 -29.59 24.46
N HIS A 178 -1.51 -28.86 23.80
CA HIS A 178 -1.27 -27.44 24.04
C HIS A 178 -1.30 -26.62 22.75
N LEU A 179 -1.12 -27.25 21.58
CA LEU A 179 -1.07 -26.58 20.28
C LEU A 179 -2.33 -26.86 19.47
N VAL A 180 -2.83 -25.78 18.88
CA VAL A 180 -3.98 -25.82 17.96
C VAL A 180 -3.59 -25.21 16.62
N GLU A 181 -4.21 -25.71 15.58
CA GLU A 181 -4.17 -25.14 14.25
C GLU A 181 -5.56 -24.60 13.89
N LEU A 182 -5.64 -23.33 13.59
CA LEU A 182 -6.87 -22.61 13.23
C LEU A 182 -6.87 -22.37 11.72
N HIS A 183 -7.93 -22.79 11.04
CA HIS A 183 -8.12 -22.58 9.60
C HIS A 183 -9.14 -21.49 9.34
N TYR A 184 -8.71 -20.51 8.56
CA TYR A 184 -9.55 -19.40 8.11
C TYR A 184 -9.52 -19.26 6.60
N GLN A 185 -10.53 -18.58 6.07
CA GLN A 185 -10.53 -18.04 4.72
C GLN A 185 -10.68 -16.53 4.84
N MET A 186 -9.70 -15.79 4.29
CA MET A 186 -9.58 -14.35 4.51
C MET A 186 -9.24 -13.63 3.20
N PRO A 187 -9.68 -12.37 3.03
CA PRO A 187 -9.18 -11.55 1.94
C PRO A 187 -7.69 -11.28 2.11
N LEU A 188 -6.91 -11.45 1.04
CA LEU A 188 -5.46 -11.23 1.08
C LEU A 188 -5.12 -9.80 1.52
N ASN A 189 -5.90 -8.82 1.09
CA ASN A 189 -5.68 -7.40 1.43
C ASN A 189 -5.77 -7.11 2.94
N GLU A 190 -6.45 -7.94 3.72
CA GLU A 190 -6.54 -7.79 5.18
C GLU A 190 -5.34 -8.41 5.92
N ILE A 191 -4.51 -9.18 5.21
CA ILE A 191 -3.35 -9.88 5.77
C ILE A 191 -2.03 -9.13 5.48
N ILE A 192 -1.94 -8.50 4.30
CA ILE A 192 -0.68 -7.94 3.79
C ILE A 192 -0.14 -6.75 4.59
N TYR A 193 -0.91 -6.15 5.49
CA TYR A 193 -0.44 -5.01 6.28
C TYR A 193 0.11 -5.48 7.64
N ASP A 194 -0.61 -5.21 8.71
CA ASP A 194 -0.20 -5.40 10.10
C ASP A 194 -0.65 -6.73 10.72
N PHE A 195 -1.27 -7.63 9.94
CA PHE A 195 -1.87 -8.86 10.49
C PHE A 195 -0.84 -9.73 11.21
N PHE A 196 0.33 -9.93 10.63
CA PHE A 196 1.37 -10.78 11.20
C PHE A 196 1.95 -10.18 12.49
N ASP A 197 2.19 -8.88 12.51
CA ASP A 197 2.69 -8.18 13.69
C ASP A 197 1.66 -8.16 14.81
N THR A 198 0.40 -7.90 14.47
CA THR A 198 -0.73 -7.99 15.40
C THR A 198 -0.88 -9.41 15.97
N LEU A 199 -0.75 -10.43 15.11
CA LEU A 199 -0.79 -11.84 15.53
C LEU A 199 0.32 -12.14 16.52
N LYS A 200 1.56 -11.74 16.21
CA LYS A 200 2.71 -11.92 17.11
C LYS A 200 2.53 -11.18 18.43
N ALA A 201 2.10 -9.93 18.39
CA ALA A 201 1.85 -9.14 19.60
C ALA A 201 0.80 -9.81 20.50
N ASN A 202 -0.32 -10.25 19.92
CA ASN A 202 -1.43 -10.90 20.65
C ASN A 202 -1.09 -12.29 21.20
N THR A 203 -0.07 -12.93 20.65
CA THR A 203 0.37 -14.28 21.03
C THR A 203 1.75 -14.32 21.64
N LYS A 204 2.35 -13.17 22.00
CA LYS A 204 3.72 -13.04 22.52
C LYS A 204 4.77 -13.74 21.64
N GLY A 205 4.55 -13.75 20.34
CA GLY A 205 5.44 -14.37 19.36
C GLY A 205 5.30 -15.89 19.20
N TYR A 206 4.34 -16.53 19.88
CA TYR A 206 4.18 -17.98 19.81
C TYR A 206 3.38 -18.48 18.61
N ALA A 207 2.59 -17.63 17.95
CA ALA A 207 1.85 -18.04 16.77
C ALA A 207 2.70 -18.02 15.51
N SER A 208 2.47 -18.99 14.64
CA SER A 208 2.94 -19.00 13.25
C SER A 208 1.77 -18.86 12.30
N LEU A 209 2.05 -18.26 11.14
CA LEU A 209 1.08 -17.99 10.09
C LEU A 209 1.59 -18.57 8.79
N ASP A 210 0.73 -19.32 8.12
CA ASP A 210 0.91 -19.72 6.73
C ASP A 210 -0.36 -19.41 5.94
N TYR A 211 -0.23 -19.07 4.65
CA TYR A 211 -1.37 -18.81 3.79
C TYR A 211 -1.11 -19.17 2.33
N GLU A 212 -2.13 -19.63 1.65
CA GLU A 212 -2.11 -19.95 0.24
C GLU A 212 -3.30 -19.31 -0.50
N LEU A 213 -3.08 -18.91 -1.76
CA LEU A 213 -4.13 -18.34 -2.59
C LEU A 213 -5.26 -19.35 -2.81
N SER A 214 -6.52 -18.95 -2.57
CA SER A 214 -7.70 -19.80 -2.71
C SER A 214 -8.66 -19.34 -3.80
N GLY A 215 -8.28 -18.37 -4.61
CA GLY A 215 -9.09 -17.81 -5.69
C GLY A 215 -9.61 -16.40 -5.40
N TYR A 216 -10.58 -15.98 -6.19
CA TYR A 216 -11.19 -14.65 -6.12
C TYR A 216 -12.64 -14.75 -5.67
N ARG A 217 -13.13 -13.73 -4.98
CA ARG A 217 -14.53 -13.63 -4.55
C ARG A 217 -15.04 -12.21 -4.75
N THR A 218 -16.30 -12.12 -5.14
CA THR A 218 -17.02 -10.84 -5.26
C THR A 218 -17.03 -10.11 -3.92
N SER A 219 -16.72 -8.81 -3.97
CA SER A 219 -16.62 -7.95 -2.79
C SER A 219 -17.03 -6.51 -3.14
N ASP A 220 -17.60 -5.80 -2.16
CA ASP A 220 -17.95 -4.39 -2.30
C ASP A 220 -16.71 -3.50 -2.14
N LEU A 221 -15.95 -3.38 -3.22
CA LEU A 221 -14.71 -2.63 -3.26
C LEU A 221 -14.94 -1.19 -3.69
N VAL A 222 -14.22 -0.29 -3.06
CA VAL A 222 -14.22 1.14 -3.39
C VAL A 222 -12.80 1.66 -3.51
N LYS A 223 -12.59 2.56 -4.46
CA LYS A 223 -11.36 3.35 -4.55
C LYS A 223 -11.48 4.55 -3.63
N VAL A 224 -10.48 4.77 -2.82
CA VAL A 224 -10.32 5.95 -1.97
C VAL A 224 -9.23 6.82 -2.56
N ASP A 225 -9.60 8.00 -3.03
CA ASP A 225 -8.67 9.01 -3.52
C ASP A 225 -8.24 9.92 -2.38
N LEU A 226 -6.94 10.19 -2.30
CA LEU A 226 -6.39 11.13 -1.33
C LEU A 226 -6.11 12.47 -2.01
N LEU A 227 -6.53 13.56 -1.32
CA LEU A 227 -6.39 14.92 -1.82
C LEU A 227 -5.62 15.76 -0.79
N LEU A 228 -4.59 16.46 -1.25
CA LEU A 228 -3.88 17.45 -0.47
C LEU A 228 -4.09 18.83 -1.07
N ASN A 229 -4.63 19.73 -0.28
CA ASN A 229 -4.99 21.08 -0.72
C ASN A 229 -5.98 21.12 -1.91
N GLY A 230 -6.70 20.02 -2.15
CA GLY A 230 -7.61 19.82 -3.29
C GLY A 230 -7.01 19.07 -4.47
N ASP A 231 -5.69 18.88 -4.49
CA ASP A 231 -4.98 18.14 -5.55
C ASP A 231 -4.89 16.66 -5.18
N GLY A 232 -5.18 15.78 -6.15
CA GLY A 232 -5.10 14.33 -5.96
C GLY A 232 -3.67 13.85 -5.83
N VAL A 233 -3.42 12.97 -4.86
CA VAL A 233 -2.13 12.27 -4.66
C VAL A 233 -2.35 10.81 -4.98
N ASP A 234 -2.09 10.43 -6.23
CA ASP A 234 -2.30 9.07 -6.76
C ASP A 234 -1.53 8.00 -6.00
N ALA A 235 -0.30 8.30 -5.59
CA ALA A 235 0.57 7.40 -4.84
C ALA A 235 0.04 7.00 -3.45
N LEU A 236 -0.89 7.76 -2.89
CA LEU A 236 -1.53 7.51 -1.59
C LEU A 236 -2.98 7.03 -1.72
N SER A 237 -3.50 6.91 -2.94
CA SER A 237 -4.81 6.32 -3.20
C SER A 237 -4.78 4.81 -2.99
N PHE A 238 -5.89 4.23 -2.55
CA PHE A 238 -5.98 2.79 -2.29
C PHE A 238 -7.37 2.23 -2.59
N ILE A 239 -7.44 0.91 -2.75
CA ILE A 239 -8.68 0.15 -2.89
C ILE A 239 -8.92 -0.62 -1.60
N ALA A 240 -10.14 -0.57 -1.09
CA ALA A 240 -10.54 -1.31 0.11
C ALA A 240 -12.01 -1.72 0.04
N HIS A 241 -12.37 -2.71 0.89
CA HIS A 241 -13.77 -3.00 1.15
C HIS A 241 -14.47 -1.76 1.74
N ARG A 242 -15.73 -1.50 1.32
CA ARG A 242 -16.49 -0.30 1.70
C ARG A 242 -16.51 -0.06 3.21
N ASP A 243 -16.75 -1.12 4.00
CA ASP A 243 -16.82 -1.01 5.47
C ASP A 243 -15.48 -0.64 6.12
N LYS A 244 -14.35 -0.96 5.45
CA LYS A 244 -13.00 -0.66 5.92
C LYS A 244 -12.44 0.65 5.36
N ALA A 245 -13.06 1.19 4.33
CA ALA A 245 -12.58 2.39 3.64
C ALA A 245 -12.52 3.61 4.56
N TYR A 246 -13.58 3.88 5.34
CA TYR A 246 -13.64 5.04 6.24
C TYR A 246 -12.61 4.98 7.38
N PRO A 247 -12.54 3.92 8.21
CA PRO A 247 -11.58 3.87 9.31
C PRO A 247 -10.14 3.92 8.81
N ARG A 248 -9.83 3.29 7.67
CA ARG A 248 -8.50 3.36 7.07
C ARG A 248 -8.18 4.76 6.54
N ALA A 249 -9.10 5.39 5.81
CA ALA A 249 -8.95 6.74 5.30
C ALA A 249 -8.73 7.76 6.42
N ARG A 250 -9.45 7.61 7.54
CA ARG A 250 -9.30 8.49 8.69
C ARG A 250 -7.91 8.38 9.32
N ARG A 251 -7.44 7.16 9.61
CA ARG A 251 -6.09 6.92 10.14
C ARG A 251 -5.02 7.50 9.21
N LEU A 252 -5.17 7.29 7.90
CA LEU A 252 -4.28 7.83 6.90
C LEU A 252 -4.21 9.36 6.95
N CYS A 253 -5.36 10.05 7.00
CA CYS A 253 -5.40 11.51 7.13
C CYS A 253 -4.78 12.01 8.43
N GLU A 254 -4.98 11.31 9.55
CA GLU A 254 -4.39 11.63 10.85
C GLU A 254 -2.85 11.52 10.82
N LYS A 255 -2.30 10.43 10.30
CA LYS A 255 -0.84 10.22 10.16
C LYS A 255 -0.21 11.25 9.20
N LEU A 256 -0.83 11.53 8.08
CA LEU A 256 -0.34 12.57 7.16
C LEU A 256 -0.31 13.94 7.83
N LYS A 257 -1.31 14.29 8.62
CA LYS A 257 -1.34 15.54 9.37
C LYS A 257 -0.19 15.67 10.37
N GLU A 258 0.23 14.56 10.98
CA GLU A 258 1.34 14.53 11.93
C GLU A 258 2.71 14.72 11.22
N ASN A 259 2.84 14.15 10.02
CA ASN A 259 4.11 14.11 9.29
C ASN A 259 4.28 15.23 8.26
N ILE A 260 3.20 15.88 7.82
CA ILE A 260 3.31 17.03 6.92
C ILE A 260 3.63 18.29 7.72
N PRO A 261 4.76 18.96 7.44
CA PRO A 261 5.16 20.16 8.16
C PRO A 261 4.18 21.30 7.93
N ARG A 262 3.96 22.11 8.97
CA ARG A 262 3.12 23.31 8.87
C ARG A 262 3.69 24.29 7.86
N GLN A 263 2.82 24.76 6.98
CA GLN A 263 3.16 25.76 5.96
C GLN A 263 2.58 27.14 6.31
N LEU A 264 2.83 28.14 5.46
CA LEU A 264 2.30 29.49 5.64
C LEU A 264 0.77 29.59 5.44
N PHE A 265 0.17 28.52 4.90
CA PHE A 265 -1.27 28.36 4.68
C PHE A 265 -1.78 27.03 5.25
N GLU A 266 -3.09 26.89 5.38
CA GLU A 266 -3.70 25.64 5.80
C GLU A 266 -3.64 24.61 4.67
N VAL A 267 -3.24 23.38 5.02
CA VAL A 267 -3.25 22.25 4.09
C VAL A 267 -4.36 21.29 4.52
N PRO A 268 -5.51 21.29 3.83
CA PRO A 268 -6.51 20.26 4.04
C PRO A 268 -6.05 18.96 3.44
N ILE A 269 -6.18 17.89 4.21
CA ILE A 269 -5.96 16.49 3.83
C ILE A 269 -7.34 15.87 3.78
N GLN A 270 -7.71 15.30 2.64
CA GLN A 270 -9.05 14.77 2.42
C GLN A 270 -8.95 13.39 1.76
N ALA A 271 -9.82 12.49 2.19
CA ALA A 271 -10.03 11.22 1.49
C ALA A 271 -11.44 11.20 0.91
N ALA A 272 -11.58 10.76 -0.34
CA ALA A 272 -12.84 10.77 -1.05
C ALA A 272 -13.11 9.44 -1.77
N ILE A 273 -14.38 9.08 -1.87
CA ILE A 273 -14.89 7.97 -2.68
C ILE A 273 -15.81 8.57 -3.75
N GLY A 274 -15.48 8.41 -5.03
CA GLY A 274 -16.29 8.95 -6.13
C GLY A 274 -16.53 10.46 -6.02
N GLY A 275 -15.52 11.22 -5.56
CA GLY A 275 -15.61 12.67 -5.33
C GLY A 275 -16.27 13.09 -4.00
N ARG A 276 -16.91 12.18 -3.27
CA ARG A 276 -17.49 12.46 -1.95
C ARG A 276 -16.44 12.31 -0.85
N ILE A 277 -16.18 13.39 -0.11
CA ILE A 277 -15.24 13.37 1.02
C ILE A 277 -15.80 12.52 2.14
N ILE A 278 -15.03 11.50 2.57
CA ILE A 278 -15.36 10.60 3.67
C ILE A 278 -14.55 10.89 4.93
N ALA A 279 -13.31 11.38 4.79
CA ALA A 279 -12.48 11.77 5.93
C ALA A 279 -11.75 13.08 5.61
N ARG A 280 -11.50 13.88 6.63
CA ARG A 280 -10.80 15.16 6.50
C ARG A 280 -10.01 15.49 7.75
N GLU A 281 -8.76 15.89 7.54
CA GLU A 281 -7.90 16.51 8.52
C GLU A 281 -7.30 17.82 7.96
N THR A 282 -6.69 18.62 8.81
CA THR A 282 -6.10 19.90 8.37
C THR A 282 -4.81 20.18 9.12
N VAL A 283 -3.72 20.36 8.37
CA VAL A 283 -2.47 20.90 8.89
C VAL A 283 -2.64 22.42 9.02
N LYS A 284 -2.61 22.92 10.26
CA LYS A 284 -2.80 24.34 10.54
C LYS A 284 -1.64 25.17 10.00
N ALA A 285 -1.95 26.33 9.42
CA ALA A 285 -0.93 27.29 8.98
C ALA A 285 -0.02 27.74 10.12
N MET A 286 1.27 27.98 9.81
CA MET A 286 2.15 28.71 10.70
C MET A 286 1.59 30.10 10.99
N ARG A 287 1.53 30.49 12.26
CA ARG A 287 1.01 31.78 12.69
C ARG A 287 2.20 32.73 12.89
N LYS A 288 2.31 33.72 12.03
CA LYS A 288 3.21 34.85 12.28
C LYS A 288 2.53 35.84 13.20
N ASP A 289 3.14 36.21 14.30
CA ASP A 289 2.61 37.24 15.19
C ASP A 289 2.76 38.62 14.52
N VAL A 290 1.72 39.01 13.80
CA VAL A 290 1.67 40.33 13.13
C VAL A 290 1.32 41.45 14.09
N LEU A 291 0.92 41.12 15.34
CA LEU A 291 0.54 42.06 16.36
C LEU A 291 1.68 42.41 17.34
N ALA A 292 2.80 41.70 17.31
CA ALA A 292 3.95 41.88 18.21
C ALA A 292 4.50 43.31 18.20
N LYS A 293 4.37 44.02 17.07
CA LYS A 293 4.84 45.43 16.92
C LYS A 293 3.69 46.43 17.11
N CYS A 294 2.50 46.04 17.52
CA CYS A 294 1.36 46.91 17.74
C CYS A 294 1.31 47.35 19.23
N TYR A 295 2.03 48.39 19.58
CA TYR A 295 1.94 49.05 20.88
C TYR A 295 0.68 49.90 20.89
N GLY A 296 -0.16 49.72 21.93
CA GLY A 296 -1.36 50.54 22.18
C GLY A 296 -2.70 49.90 21.79
N GLY A 297 -3.78 50.50 22.25
CA GLY A 297 -5.14 49.94 22.20
C GLY A 297 -5.88 50.07 20.87
N ASP A 298 -5.24 50.37 19.74
CA ASP A 298 -5.93 50.53 18.45
C ASP A 298 -6.46 49.17 17.92
N ILE A 299 -7.69 48.88 18.31
CA ILE A 299 -8.44 47.68 17.93
C ILE A 299 -8.66 47.62 16.42
N THR A 300 -8.85 48.76 15.75
CA THR A 300 -9.13 48.86 14.32
C THR A 300 -7.91 48.45 13.51
N ARG A 301 -6.72 48.93 13.88
CA ARG A 301 -5.46 48.57 13.26
C ARG A 301 -5.14 47.07 13.45
N LYS A 302 -5.39 46.53 14.65
CA LYS A 302 -5.20 45.09 14.93
C LYS A 302 -6.11 44.22 14.06
N LYS A 303 -7.41 44.57 13.93
CA LYS A 303 -8.34 43.86 13.04
C LYS A 303 -7.89 43.93 11.60
N LYS A 304 -7.50 45.09 11.08
CA LYS A 304 -7.05 45.25 9.70
C LYS A 304 -5.77 44.45 9.37
N LEU A 305 -4.83 44.33 10.32
CA LEU A 305 -3.64 43.49 10.16
C LEU A 305 -3.98 41.99 10.12
N LEU A 306 -4.92 41.53 10.97
CA LEU A 306 -5.40 40.15 10.99
C LEU A 306 -6.16 39.80 9.70
N GLU A 307 -6.98 40.71 9.18
CA GLU A 307 -7.68 40.54 7.90
C GLU A 307 -6.70 40.43 6.73
N LYS A 308 -5.71 41.32 6.64
CA LYS A 308 -4.65 41.24 5.62
C LYS A 308 -3.86 39.92 5.71
N GLN A 309 -3.59 39.44 6.92
CA GLN A 309 -2.92 38.14 7.10
C GLN A 309 -3.81 37.00 6.60
N LYS A 310 -5.13 37.04 6.89
CA LYS A 310 -6.12 36.06 6.42
C LYS A 310 -6.22 36.05 4.89
N GLU A 311 -6.30 37.22 4.28
CA GLU A 311 -6.32 37.34 2.80
C GLU A 311 -5.02 36.85 2.16
N GLY A 312 -3.86 37.21 2.72
CA GLY A 312 -2.55 36.74 2.26
C GLY A 312 -2.44 35.22 2.31
N LYS A 313 -2.90 34.58 3.40
CA LYS A 313 -2.95 33.13 3.54
C LYS A 313 -3.87 32.47 2.51
N LYS A 314 -5.03 33.10 2.23
CA LYS A 314 -5.95 32.62 1.19
C LYS A 314 -5.34 32.65 -0.20
N LYS A 315 -4.61 33.74 -0.53
CA LYS A 315 -3.88 33.85 -1.81
C LYS A 315 -2.75 32.82 -1.91
N MET A 316 -1.96 32.63 -0.85
CA MET A 316 -0.89 31.64 -0.81
C MET A 316 -1.41 30.20 -0.98
N ARG A 317 -2.56 29.89 -0.40
CA ARG A 317 -3.21 28.58 -0.58
C ARG A 317 -3.54 28.27 -2.03
N ASN A 318 -3.98 29.27 -2.80
CA ASN A 318 -4.35 29.10 -4.21
C ASN A 318 -3.14 29.03 -5.15
N LEU A 319 -1.96 29.42 -4.69
CA LEU A 319 -0.71 29.47 -5.48
C LEU A 319 0.33 28.43 -5.02
N GLY A 320 0.15 27.87 -3.83
CA GLY A 320 1.13 26.96 -3.22
C GLY A 320 0.87 25.50 -3.61
N THR A 321 1.86 24.88 -4.26
CA THR A 321 1.93 23.42 -4.40
C THR A 321 2.38 22.83 -3.08
N VAL A 322 1.66 21.83 -2.57
CA VAL A 322 2.05 21.10 -1.35
C VAL A 322 2.91 19.92 -1.78
N GLN A 323 4.21 19.99 -1.48
CA GLN A 323 5.08 18.83 -1.59
C GLN A 323 4.84 17.91 -0.39
N VAL A 324 4.61 16.63 -0.65
CA VAL A 324 4.54 15.60 0.38
C VAL A 324 5.97 15.17 0.69
N PRO A 325 6.48 15.37 1.91
CA PRO A 325 7.79 14.87 2.28
C PRO A 325 7.87 13.35 2.18
N THR A 326 9.03 12.81 1.87
CA THR A 326 9.29 11.36 1.82
C THR A 326 8.93 10.69 3.15
N GLU A 327 9.22 11.36 4.27
CA GLU A 327 8.88 10.88 5.60
C GLU A 327 7.37 10.70 5.79
N ALA A 328 6.54 11.53 5.15
CA ALA A 328 5.08 11.38 5.22
C ALA A 328 4.60 10.15 4.44
N PHE A 329 5.21 9.81 3.30
CA PHE A 329 4.94 8.55 2.59
C PHE A 329 5.36 7.36 3.44
N MET A 330 6.56 7.38 4.03
CA MET A 330 7.07 6.31 4.88
C MET A 330 6.23 6.12 6.15
N ALA A 331 5.75 7.22 6.76
CA ALA A 331 4.89 7.16 7.93
C ALA A 331 3.53 6.50 7.61
N VAL A 332 3.04 6.71 6.39
CA VAL A 332 1.79 6.09 5.93
C VAL A 332 1.94 4.59 5.72
N LEU A 333 3.08 4.13 5.22
CA LEU A 333 3.36 2.69 5.07
C LEU A 333 3.44 1.97 6.42
N LYS A 334 3.86 2.69 7.49
CA LYS A 334 3.89 2.18 8.87
C LYS A 334 2.56 2.35 9.62
N LEU A 335 1.49 2.74 8.93
CA LEU A 335 0.15 2.97 9.52
C LEU A 335 -0.41 1.76 10.23
N ASP A 336 -0.01 0.61 9.78
CA ASP A 336 -0.57 -0.65 10.22
C ASP A 336 0.40 -1.38 11.19
N SER A 337 1.52 -0.73 11.61
CA SER A 337 2.54 -1.30 12.51
C SER A 337 2.47 -0.79 13.96
N ASP A 338 1.55 0.13 14.30
CA ASP A 338 1.38 0.71 15.67
C ASP A 338 0.11 0.22 16.36
#